data_7e0d950d2186bc970562086a87f530ca
#
_entry.id   7e0d950d2186bc970562086a87f530ca
#
_cell.length_a   1.000
_cell.length_b   1.000
_cell.length_c   1.000
_cell.angle_alpha   90.00
_cell.angle_beta   90.00
_cell.angle_gamma   90.00
#
_symmetry.space_group_name_H-M   'P 1'
#
loop_
_entity.id
_entity.type
_entity.pdbx_description
1 polymer ?
#
loop_
_entity_poly.entity_id
_entity_poly.type
_entity_poly.pdbx_seq_one_letter_code
_entity_poly.pdbx_strand_id
1 'polypeptide(L)'
;VTAVFETLIPFYLDENGVTIKAYDWVTAGTTGELGGVTYTAVDKAMLVEMLKNEEDVSKVVTTLITDMSELFNDVPCSQSATDDVEKVGIFAYASIAVFDIDISSWDVSNVTTMKNMFVSLSSNCNDAAGDNGPVFLTFNQDIGNWNVSKVTDMNGVFSWNYKFNQDIGNWNVSKVTDMSNMFFGALDFNQNINTDGVSWNVSNVTNMSNMFQFASAFNQNISAWNTAAVTNMSGLFRSTTAFNGNISSWNTAAVTDMNSMFHSASAFNQDIGNWNTAAVTDMRAMFQNAPAFNQDIGNWNVSNVTNMSAMFYSRTPSFNQYIGNWDVSKVTNMTSMFRFSSYNQDIGNWDVSNVTSMSQMFANTVEFNQDISGWDVSNVINISGMFSNAAVFNQDIGNWNVSNVTDFATMFFEALKFNQDLSR
;
A
#
# COMPACT_ATOMS: atom_id res chain seq x y z
N VAL A 1 -34.67 -11.70 -58.58
CA VAL A 1 -33.39 -11.41 -57.92
C VAL A 1 -33.63 -11.57 -56.42
N THR A 2 -33.23 -12.71 -55.88
CA THR A 2 -33.26 -12.95 -54.42
C THR A 2 -32.05 -12.24 -53.85
N ALA A 3 -32.26 -11.17 -53.09
CA ALA A 3 -31.19 -10.50 -52.35
C ALA A 3 -30.67 -11.53 -51.32
N VAL A 4 -29.47 -12.01 -51.48
CA VAL A 4 -28.74 -12.73 -50.42
C VAL A 4 -28.24 -11.64 -49.45
N PHE A 5 -28.95 -11.50 -48.36
CA PHE A 5 -28.41 -10.73 -47.25
C PHE A 5 -27.26 -11.53 -46.64
N GLU A 6 -26.02 -11.14 -46.91
CA GLU A 6 -24.91 -11.63 -46.10
C GLU A 6 -25.17 -11.26 -44.64
N THR A 7 -25.30 -12.26 -43.80
CA THR A 7 -25.45 -12.05 -42.35
C THR A 7 -24.14 -11.43 -41.87
N LEU A 8 -24.18 -10.15 -41.51
CA LEU A 8 -23.02 -9.46 -40.94
C LEU A 8 -22.59 -10.16 -39.67
N ILE A 9 -21.34 -10.64 -39.64
CA ILE A 9 -20.76 -11.26 -38.44
C ILE A 9 -20.47 -10.12 -37.43
N PRO A 10 -21.10 -10.13 -36.22
CA PRO A 10 -20.98 -9.02 -35.29
C PRO A 10 -19.64 -8.97 -34.54
N PHE A 11 -18.92 -10.10 -34.49
CA PHE A 11 -17.73 -10.30 -33.67
C PHE A 11 -16.54 -10.77 -34.48
N TYR A 12 -15.33 -10.49 -34.00
CA TYR A 12 -14.08 -10.96 -34.58
C TYR A 12 -13.05 -11.26 -33.50
N LEU A 13 -12.10 -12.16 -33.81
CA LEU A 13 -10.95 -12.44 -32.96
C LEU A 13 -9.88 -11.37 -33.20
N ASP A 14 -9.38 -10.77 -32.13
CA ASP A 14 -8.30 -9.76 -32.19
C ASP A 14 -6.98 -10.41 -32.64
N GLU A 15 -6.02 -9.60 -33.08
CA GLU A 15 -4.69 -10.06 -33.54
C GLU A 15 -3.91 -10.82 -32.46
N ASN A 16 -4.19 -10.63 -31.18
CA ASN A 16 -3.61 -11.39 -30.06
C ASN A 16 -4.09 -12.85 -29.99
N GLY A 17 -5.06 -13.25 -30.80
CA GLY A 17 -5.57 -14.62 -30.87
C GLY A 17 -6.42 -15.07 -29.70
N VAL A 18 -6.76 -14.19 -28.76
CA VAL A 18 -7.53 -14.50 -27.52
C VAL A 18 -8.75 -13.61 -27.39
N THR A 19 -8.57 -12.29 -27.52
CA THR A 19 -9.63 -11.30 -27.26
C THR A 19 -10.68 -11.32 -28.36
N ILE A 20 -11.97 -11.35 -27.97
CA ILE A 20 -13.11 -11.26 -28.87
C ILE A 20 -13.66 -9.86 -28.86
N LYS A 21 -13.75 -9.22 -30.03
CA LYS A 21 -14.18 -7.84 -30.22
C LYS A 21 -15.46 -7.74 -31.03
N ALA A 22 -16.23 -6.70 -30.75
CA ALA A 22 -17.38 -6.31 -31.52
C ALA A 22 -17.03 -5.21 -32.56
N TYR A 23 -17.68 -5.24 -33.72
CA TYR A 23 -17.66 -4.13 -34.67
C TYR A 23 -18.44 -2.92 -34.16
N ASP A 24 -18.13 -1.73 -34.65
CA ASP A 24 -18.70 -0.44 -34.18
C ASP A 24 -20.23 -0.32 -34.27
N TRP A 25 -20.86 -1.09 -35.14
CA TRP A 25 -22.33 -1.10 -35.30
C TRP A 25 -23.06 -2.01 -34.29
N VAL A 26 -22.32 -2.80 -33.51
CA VAL A 26 -22.88 -3.75 -32.52
C VAL A 26 -23.40 -2.98 -31.31
N THR A 27 -24.56 -3.39 -30.82
CA THR A 27 -25.17 -2.87 -29.60
C THR A 27 -25.33 -3.95 -28.54
N ALA A 28 -25.53 -3.57 -27.29
CA ALA A 28 -25.77 -4.51 -26.21
C ALA A 28 -26.99 -5.40 -26.50
N GLY A 29 -26.87 -6.71 -26.19
CA GLY A 29 -27.85 -7.75 -26.53
C GLY A 29 -27.68 -8.34 -27.93
N THR A 30 -26.79 -7.81 -28.78
CA THR A 30 -26.47 -8.43 -30.07
C THR A 30 -25.81 -9.79 -29.85
N THR A 31 -26.34 -10.83 -30.50
CA THR A 31 -25.77 -12.19 -30.49
C THR A 31 -25.18 -12.54 -31.86
N GLY A 32 -24.15 -13.37 -31.85
CA GLY A 32 -23.54 -13.86 -33.08
C GLY A 32 -22.60 -15.04 -32.85
N GLU A 33 -22.32 -15.79 -33.91
CA GLU A 33 -21.47 -16.96 -33.86
C GLU A 33 -20.05 -16.59 -34.34
N LEU A 34 -19.03 -17.01 -33.58
CA LEU A 34 -17.63 -16.94 -33.98
C LEU A 34 -16.95 -18.29 -33.66
N GLY A 35 -16.40 -18.97 -34.68
CA GLY A 35 -15.72 -20.25 -34.47
C GLY A 35 -16.61 -21.37 -33.92
N GLY A 36 -17.94 -21.34 -34.18
CA GLY A 36 -18.89 -22.33 -33.69
C GLY A 36 -19.39 -22.09 -32.27
N VAL A 37 -19.02 -20.93 -31.66
CA VAL A 37 -19.47 -20.49 -30.32
C VAL A 37 -20.35 -19.27 -30.48
N THR A 38 -21.51 -19.26 -29.82
CA THR A 38 -22.40 -18.10 -29.78
C THR A 38 -21.94 -17.16 -28.65
N TYR A 39 -21.70 -15.88 -29.01
CA TYR A 39 -21.35 -14.82 -28.10
C TYR A 39 -22.46 -13.78 -28.02
N THR A 40 -22.47 -13.00 -26.91
CA THR A 40 -23.40 -11.91 -26.69
C THR A 40 -22.65 -10.64 -26.36
N ALA A 41 -22.87 -9.55 -27.09
CA ALA A 41 -22.33 -8.23 -26.71
C ALA A 41 -23.08 -7.69 -25.48
N VAL A 42 -22.32 -7.24 -24.48
CA VAL A 42 -22.91 -6.73 -23.23
C VAL A 42 -22.40 -5.32 -22.94
N ASP A 43 -23.27 -4.52 -22.32
CA ASP A 43 -22.85 -3.35 -21.57
C ASP A 43 -22.59 -3.70 -20.08
N LYS A 44 -22.15 -2.72 -19.30
CA LYS A 44 -21.85 -2.94 -17.88
C LYS A 44 -23.07 -3.41 -17.08
N ALA A 45 -24.27 -2.84 -17.36
CA ALA A 45 -25.49 -3.18 -16.63
C ALA A 45 -25.89 -4.64 -16.85
N MET A 46 -25.87 -5.09 -18.12
CA MET A 46 -26.13 -6.50 -18.44
C MET A 46 -25.13 -7.43 -17.82
N LEU A 47 -23.82 -7.09 -17.89
CA LEU A 47 -22.77 -7.91 -17.31
C LEU A 47 -22.91 -8.04 -15.79
N VAL A 48 -23.21 -6.94 -15.08
CA VAL A 48 -23.46 -6.97 -13.63
C VAL A 48 -24.65 -7.87 -13.28
N GLU A 49 -25.75 -7.81 -14.03
CA GLU A 49 -26.91 -8.67 -13.79
C GLU A 49 -26.57 -10.17 -14.05
N MET A 50 -25.79 -10.46 -15.11
CA MET A 50 -25.33 -11.81 -15.36
C MET A 50 -24.45 -12.35 -14.22
N LEU A 51 -23.54 -11.53 -13.71
CA LEU A 51 -22.66 -11.88 -12.58
C LEU A 51 -23.48 -12.13 -11.30
N LYS A 52 -24.49 -11.29 -11.00
CA LYS A 52 -25.40 -11.48 -9.86
C LYS A 52 -26.21 -12.75 -9.93
N ASN A 53 -26.58 -13.16 -11.14
CA ASN A 53 -27.37 -14.36 -11.40
C ASN A 53 -26.50 -15.60 -11.57
N GLU A 54 -25.18 -15.53 -11.38
CA GLU A 54 -24.21 -16.62 -11.59
C GLU A 54 -24.25 -17.21 -13.01
N GLU A 55 -24.55 -16.37 -14.03
CA GLU A 55 -24.57 -16.79 -15.43
C GLU A 55 -23.15 -16.99 -15.99
N ASP A 56 -23.02 -17.80 -17.04
CA ASP A 56 -21.76 -18.01 -17.74
C ASP A 56 -21.36 -16.76 -18.54
N VAL A 57 -20.40 -15.99 -18.01
CA VAL A 57 -19.85 -14.80 -18.65
C VAL A 57 -18.60 -15.04 -19.49
N SER A 58 -18.22 -16.32 -19.72
CA SER A 58 -17.11 -16.68 -20.61
C SER A 58 -17.39 -16.39 -22.08
N LYS A 59 -18.68 -16.25 -22.45
CA LYS A 59 -19.16 -16.06 -23.83
C LYS A 59 -19.76 -14.68 -24.06
N VAL A 60 -19.32 -13.67 -23.30
CA VAL A 60 -19.71 -12.30 -23.55
C VAL A 60 -18.61 -11.52 -24.27
N VAL A 61 -19.04 -10.49 -25.03
CA VAL A 61 -18.13 -9.54 -25.69
C VAL A 61 -18.27 -8.19 -25.01
N THR A 62 -17.20 -7.72 -24.40
CA THR A 62 -17.19 -6.56 -23.50
C THR A 62 -16.68 -5.28 -24.15
N THR A 63 -16.51 -5.26 -25.50
CA THR A 63 -16.01 -4.09 -26.27
C THR A 63 -16.76 -2.80 -25.99
N LEU A 64 -18.05 -2.88 -25.64
CA LEU A 64 -18.91 -1.72 -25.36
C LEU A 64 -18.67 -1.10 -23.99
N ILE A 65 -17.91 -1.77 -23.11
CA ILE A 65 -17.72 -1.33 -21.73
C ILE A 65 -16.51 -0.41 -21.65
N THR A 66 -16.72 0.77 -21.08
CA THR A 66 -15.67 1.79 -20.83
C THR A 66 -15.35 1.96 -19.36
N ASP A 67 -16.19 1.45 -18.48
CA ASP A 67 -16.05 1.50 -17.01
C ASP A 67 -16.30 0.10 -16.44
N MET A 68 -15.25 -0.52 -15.88
CA MET A 68 -15.31 -1.80 -15.18
C MET A 68 -15.12 -1.65 -13.65
N SER A 69 -15.30 -0.43 -13.13
CA SER A 69 -15.21 -0.22 -11.69
C SER A 69 -16.24 -1.05 -10.94
N GLU A 70 -15.82 -1.64 -9.81
CA GLU A 70 -16.67 -2.37 -8.87
C GLU A 70 -17.48 -3.52 -9.52
N LEU A 71 -16.97 -4.09 -10.64
CA LEU A 71 -17.73 -5.05 -11.45
C LEU A 71 -18.11 -6.32 -10.68
N PHE A 72 -17.25 -6.78 -9.78
CA PHE A 72 -17.47 -8.00 -8.99
C PHE A 72 -17.97 -7.72 -7.55
N ASN A 73 -18.41 -6.50 -7.28
CA ASN A 73 -18.78 -6.06 -5.92
C ASN A 73 -19.96 -6.85 -5.33
N ASP A 74 -20.92 -7.25 -6.16
CA ASP A 74 -22.14 -7.93 -5.76
C ASP A 74 -22.15 -9.44 -6.13
N VAL A 75 -21.00 -10.04 -6.46
CA VAL A 75 -20.93 -11.47 -6.76
C VAL A 75 -21.29 -12.28 -5.53
N PRO A 76 -22.23 -13.25 -5.63
CA PRO A 76 -22.62 -14.08 -4.51
C PRO A 76 -21.45 -14.89 -3.95
N CYS A 77 -21.44 -15.09 -2.64
CA CYS A 77 -20.44 -15.92 -1.97
C CYS A 77 -20.80 -17.39 -2.10
N SER A 78 -19.93 -18.21 -2.67
CA SER A 78 -20.06 -19.65 -2.53
C SER A 78 -19.64 -20.07 -1.11
N GLN A 79 -20.49 -20.86 -0.42
CA GLN A 79 -20.25 -21.32 0.95
C GLN A 79 -19.17 -22.42 1.07
N SER A 80 -18.32 -22.61 0.07
CA SER A 80 -17.49 -23.82 -0.09
C SER A 80 -16.00 -23.66 0.20
N ALA A 81 -15.54 -22.63 0.87
CA ALA A 81 -14.11 -22.46 1.15
C ALA A 81 -13.77 -22.61 2.64
N THR A 82 -13.77 -23.85 3.14
CA THR A 82 -13.36 -24.18 4.52
C THR A 82 -11.85 -24.40 4.70
N ASP A 83 -11.06 -24.51 3.62
CA ASP A 83 -9.70 -25.04 3.72
C ASP A 83 -8.58 -23.99 3.66
N ASP A 84 -8.84 -22.71 3.30
CA ASP A 84 -7.80 -21.69 3.13
C ASP A 84 -7.81 -20.55 4.17
N VAL A 85 -8.76 -20.53 5.09
CA VAL A 85 -8.91 -19.45 6.10
C VAL A 85 -7.73 -19.39 7.08
N GLU A 86 -7.03 -20.49 7.32
CA GLU A 86 -5.86 -20.53 8.22
C GLU A 86 -4.67 -19.69 7.73
N LYS A 87 -4.57 -19.41 6.41
CA LYS A 87 -3.44 -18.62 5.86
C LYS A 87 -3.64 -17.11 5.99
N VAL A 88 -4.86 -16.65 6.19
CA VAL A 88 -5.19 -15.22 6.27
C VAL A 88 -5.12 -14.70 7.72
N GLY A 89 -4.27 -15.24 8.54
CA GLY A 89 -4.06 -15.02 9.99
C GLY A 89 -4.34 -13.65 10.63
N ILE A 90 -4.89 -12.69 9.88
CA ILE A 90 -5.30 -11.36 10.34
C ILE A 90 -6.83 -11.28 10.48
N PHE A 91 -7.61 -12.18 9.82
CA PHE A 91 -9.08 -12.15 9.85
C PHE A 91 -9.65 -13.55 9.96
N ALA A 92 -9.94 -13.98 11.19
CA ALA A 92 -10.45 -15.32 11.50
C ALA A 92 -11.88 -15.60 11.01
N TYR A 93 -12.55 -14.64 10.35
CA TYR A 93 -13.98 -14.69 9.99
C TYR A 93 -14.25 -14.11 8.58
N ALA A 94 -13.40 -14.42 7.61
CA ALA A 94 -13.61 -13.94 6.24
C ALA A 94 -14.38 -14.97 5.40
N SER A 95 -15.43 -14.54 4.72
CA SER A 95 -16.07 -15.33 3.65
C SER A 95 -15.25 -15.24 2.36
N ILE A 96 -15.20 -16.32 1.59
CA ILE A 96 -14.44 -16.40 0.32
C ILE A 96 -15.43 -16.53 -0.83
N ALA A 97 -15.38 -15.63 -1.81
CA ALA A 97 -16.08 -15.78 -3.08
C ALA A 97 -15.08 -16.30 -4.12
N VAL A 98 -15.34 -17.48 -4.67
CA VAL A 98 -14.53 -18.07 -5.75
C VAL A 98 -15.10 -17.65 -7.09
N PHE A 99 -14.30 -16.93 -7.88
CA PHE A 99 -14.63 -16.63 -9.27
C PHE A 99 -13.62 -17.34 -10.18
N ASP A 100 -14.04 -18.41 -10.82
CA ASP A 100 -13.18 -19.30 -11.64
C ASP A 100 -13.63 -19.35 -13.11
N ILE A 101 -14.42 -18.38 -13.56
CA ILE A 101 -14.84 -18.30 -14.97
C ILE A 101 -13.69 -17.70 -15.78
N ASP A 102 -13.37 -18.32 -16.91
CA ASP A 102 -12.38 -17.79 -17.84
C ASP A 102 -12.91 -16.52 -18.53
N ILE A 103 -12.24 -15.42 -18.27
CA ILE A 103 -12.51 -14.09 -18.83
C ILE A 103 -11.35 -13.57 -19.69
N SER A 104 -10.43 -14.44 -20.07
CA SER A 104 -9.24 -14.09 -20.88
C SER A 104 -9.62 -13.46 -22.22
N SER A 105 -10.76 -13.86 -22.78
CA SER A 105 -11.29 -13.36 -24.06
C SER A 105 -11.96 -11.98 -23.99
N TRP A 106 -12.17 -11.42 -22.81
CA TRP A 106 -12.82 -10.11 -22.68
C TRP A 106 -12.01 -9.00 -23.33
N ASP A 107 -12.68 -8.11 -24.07
CA ASP A 107 -12.10 -6.92 -24.63
C ASP A 107 -12.20 -5.75 -23.64
N VAL A 108 -11.07 -5.36 -23.07
CA VAL A 108 -10.96 -4.22 -22.16
C VAL A 108 -10.30 -2.99 -22.81
N SER A 109 -10.11 -3.02 -24.15
CA SER A 109 -9.38 -1.98 -24.89
C SER A 109 -10.06 -0.60 -24.89
N ASN A 110 -11.34 -0.54 -24.51
CA ASN A 110 -12.09 0.70 -24.34
C ASN A 110 -12.24 1.16 -22.87
N VAL A 111 -11.77 0.33 -21.93
CA VAL A 111 -11.92 0.60 -20.50
C VAL A 111 -10.99 1.74 -20.06
N THR A 112 -11.54 2.70 -19.33
CA THR A 112 -10.81 3.86 -18.80
C THR A 112 -10.62 3.80 -17.29
N THR A 113 -11.45 3.04 -16.56
CA THR A 113 -11.32 2.80 -15.12
C THR A 113 -11.61 1.34 -14.77
N MET A 114 -10.75 0.78 -13.93
CA MET A 114 -10.89 -0.57 -13.34
C MET A 114 -10.92 -0.50 -11.81
N LYS A 115 -11.26 0.67 -11.26
CA LYS A 115 -11.27 0.89 -9.82
C LYS A 115 -12.05 -0.21 -9.09
N ASN A 116 -11.41 -0.87 -8.11
CA ASN A 116 -11.99 -1.95 -7.30
C ASN A 116 -12.64 -3.09 -8.13
N MET A 117 -12.17 -3.33 -9.37
CA MET A 117 -12.82 -4.27 -10.27
C MET A 117 -12.98 -5.66 -9.66
N PHE A 118 -11.93 -6.21 -9.05
CA PHE A 118 -11.92 -7.54 -8.43
C PHE A 118 -12.05 -7.49 -6.90
N VAL A 119 -12.66 -6.45 -6.37
CA VAL A 119 -12.99 -6.34 -4.94
C VAL A 119 -14.42 -6.82 -4.74
N SER A 120 -14.64 -7.77 -3.85
CA SER A 120 -15.98 -8.12 -3.41
C SER A 120 -16.28 -7.40 -2.08
N LEU A 121 -17.31 -6.56 -2.10
CA LEU A 121 -17.83 -5.88 -0.90
C LEU A 121 -19.21 -6.43 -0.51
N SER A 122 -19.57 -7.65 -1.00
CA SER A 122 -20.90 -8.21 -0.81
C SER A 122 -21.26 -8.30 0.68
N SER A 123 -22.21 -7.48 1.09
CA SER A 123 -22.85 -7.55 2.41
C SER A 123 -23.74 -8.80 2.59
N ASN A 124 -23.87 -9.61 1.54
CA ASN A 124 -24.72 -10.80 1.52
C ASN A 124 -24.00 -12.09 1.92
N CYS A 125 -22.70 -12.01 2.20
CA CYS A 125 -21.93 -13.13 2.69
C CYS A 125 -22.08 -13.21 4.22
N ASN A 126 -23.19 -13.76 4.70
CA ASN A 126 -23.30 -14.14 6.10
C ASN A 126 -22.46 -15.41 6.30
N ASP A 127 -21.38 -15.30 7.07
CA ASP A 127 -20.76 -16.50 7.62
C ASP A 127 -21.73 -17.19 8.59
N ALA A 128 -21.46 -18.45 8.91
CA ALA A 128 -22.29 -19.23 9.83
C ALA A 128 -22.35 -18.63 11.26
N ALA A 129 -21.56 -17.59 11.55
CA ALA A 129 -21.47 -16.88 12.82
C ALA A 129 -22.27 -15.56 12.81
N GLY A 130 -22.78 -15.10 11.63
CA GLY A 130 -23.54 -13.83 11.51
C GLY A 130 -22.67 -12.58 11.60
N ASP A 131 -21.36 -12.69 11.45
CA ASP A 131 -20.44 -11.57 11.43
C ASP A 131 -20.30 -11.04 9.99
N ASN A 132 -20.43 -9.70 9.82
CA ASN A 132 -20.23 -9.00 8.55
C ASN A 132 -18.71 -8.81 8.28
N GLY A 133 -17.95 -9.90 8.22
CA GLY A 133 -16.53 -9.86 7.88
C GLY A 133 -16.30 -9.49 6.40
N PRO A 134 -15.08 -9.05 6.02
CA PRO A 134 -14.76 -8.77 4.63
C PRO A 134 -14.83 -10.05 3.80
N VAL A 135 -15.37 -9.94 2.58
CA VAL A 135 -15.39 -11.02 1.60
C VAL A 135 -14.16 -10.90 0.72
N PHE A 136 -13.41 -12.00 0.59
CA PHE A 136 -12.25 -12.06 -0.28
C PHE A 136 -12.61 -12.77 -1.58
N LEU A 137 -12.37 -12.10 -2.71
CA LEU A 137 -12.48 -12.74 -4.02
C LEU A 137 -11.21 -13.53 -4.30
N THR A 138 -11.34 -14.81 -4.66
CA THR A 138 -10.22 -15.61 -5.18
C THR A 138 -10.28 -15.63 -6.71
N PHE A 139 -9.77 -14.60 -7.34
CA PHE A 139 -9.59 -14.55 -8.78
C PHE A 139 -8.13 -14.78 -9.13
N ASN A 140 -7.85 -15.75 -10.01
CA ASN A 140 -6.48 -16.01 -10.48
C ASN A 140 -6.46 -16.55 -11.92
N GLN A 141 -7.37 -16.06 -12.79
CA GLN A 141 -7.40 -16.42 -14.21
C GLN A 141 -6.40 -15.57 -15.01
N ASP A 142 -5.92 -16.12 -16.13
CA ASP A 142 -4.99 -15.43 -17.02
C ASP A 142 -5.67 -14.22 -17.71
N ILE A 143 -5.18 -13.06 -17.41
CA ILE A 143 -5.60 -11.77 -17.99
C ILE A 143 -4.40 -11.00 -18.60
N GLY A 144 -3.27 -11.68 -18.80
CA GLY A 144 -2.05 -11.08 -19.34
C GLY A 144 -2.20 -10.46 -20.73
N ASN A 145 -3.18 -10.98 -21.52
CA ASN A 145 -3.47 -10.47 -22.86
C ASN A 145 -4.39 -9.24 -22.91
N TRP A 146 -4.89 -8.76 -21.77
CA TRP A 146 -5.78 -7.60 -21.74
C TRP A 146 -5.07 -6.32 -22.19
N ASN A 147 -5.71 -5.57 -23.09
CA ASN A 147 -5.23 -4.26 -23.51
C ASN A 147 -5.75 -3.16 -22.59
N VAL A 148 -4.98 -2.83 -21.57
CA VAL A 148 -5.32 -1.80 -20.56
C VAL A 148 -4.81 -0.39 -20.92
N SER A 149 -4.40 -0.17 -22.16
CA SER A 149 -3.71 1.08 -22.59
C SER A 149 -4.52 2.36 -22.52
N LYS A 150 -5.85 2.27 -22.28
CA LYS A 150 -6.72 3.43 -22.04
C LYS A 150 -7.03 3.65 -20.56
N VAL A 151 -6.69 2.72 -19.68
CA VAL A 151 -7.00 2.81 -18.25
C VAL A 151 -6.20 3.93 -17.60
N THR A 152 -6.88 4.78 -16.84
CA THR A 152 -6.30 5.91 -16.10
C THR A 152 -6.38 5.72 -14.59
N ASP A 153 -7.31 4.89 -14.11
CA ASP A 153 -7.54 4.60 -12.69
C ASP A 153 -7.54 3.09 -12.44
N MET A 154 -6.53 2.63 -11.68
CA MET A 154 -6.37 1.25 -11.23
C MET A 154 -6.43 1.14 -9.70
N ASN A 155 -7.05 2.11 -9.02
CA ASN A 155 -7.20 2.05 -7.57
C ASN A 155 -7.89 0.73 -7.15
N GLY A 156 -7.23 -0.04 -6.28
CA GLY A 156 -7.81 -1.23 -5.67
C GLY A 156 -8.16 -2.39 -6.61
N VAL A 157 -7.65 -2.45 -7.86
CA VAL A 157 -8.06 -3.49 -8.85
C VAL A 157 -8.05 -4.89 -8.26
N PHE A 158 -6.98 -5.29 -7.55
CA PHE A 158 -6.82 -6.62 -6.93
C PHE A 158 -6.79 -6.53 -5.39
N SER A 159 -7.39 -5.50 -4.83
CA SER A 159 -7.42 -5.32 -3.37
C SER A 159 -8.15 -6.51 -2.71
N TRP A 160 -7.49 -7.09 -1.69
CA TRP A 160 -7.94 -8.29 -0.99
C TRP A 160 -8.11 -9.55 -1.85
N ASN A 161 -7.62 -9.53 -3.09
CA ASN A 161 -7.55 -10.74 -3.91
C ASN A 161 -6.28 -11.54 -3.56
N TYR A 162 -6.31 -12.24 -2.44
CA TYR A 162 -5.13 -12.85 -1.81
C TYR A 162 -4.44 -13.94 -2.64
N LYS A 163 -5.15 -14.56 -3.62
CA LYS A 163 -4.61 -15.61 -4.52
C LYS A 163 -4.08 -15.05 -5.84
N PHE A 164 -4.36 -13.79 -6.17
CA PHE A 164 -3.95 -13.26 -7.47
C PHE A 164 -2.45 -13.28 -7.64
N ASN A 165 -1.96 -14.00 -8.64
CA ASN A 165 -0.55 -14.09 -9.00
C ASN A 165 -0.35 -14.37 -10.51
N GLN A 166 -1.20 -13.82 -11.38
CA GLN A 166 -1.04 -13.97 -12.83
C GLN A 166 -0.04 -12.98 -13.40
N ASP A 167 0.62 -13.38 -14.50
CA ASP A 167 1.55 -12.53 -15.22
C ASP A 167 0.80 -11.42 -15.97
N ILE A 168 0.97 -10.20 -15.49
CA ILE A 168 0.45 -8.97 -16.07
C ILE A 168 1.60 -8.04 -16.52
N GLY A 169 2.81 -8.57 -16.66
CA GLY A 169 4.02 -7.83 -17.03
C GLY A 169 3.92 -7.10 -18.37
N ASN A 170 3.04 -7.56 -19.27
CA ASN A 170 2.81 -6.95 -20.58
C ASN A 170 1.79 -5.78 -20.58
N TRP A 171 1.16 -5.47 -19.44
CA TRP A 171 0.16 -4.41 -19.39
C TRP A 171 0.78 -3.03 -19.67
N ASN A 172 0.21 -2.30 -20.63
CA ASN A 172 0.58 -0.91 -20.86
C ASN A 172 -0.19 0.01 -19.89
N VAL A 173 0.46 0.37 -18.78
CA VAL A 173 -0.11 1.23 -17.74
C VAL A 173 0.28 2.71 -17.88
N SER A 174 0.80 3.11 -19.04
CA SER A 174 1.38 4.45 -19.24
C SER A 174 0.42 5.62 -19.08
N LYS A 175 -0.91 5.37 -19.05
CA LYS A 175 -1.92 6.41 -18.78
C LYS A 175 -2.45 6.39 -17.35
N VAL A 176 -2.04 5.43 -16.54
CA VAL A 176 -2.54 5.30 -15.17
C VAL A 176 -1.97 6.42 -14.31
N THR A 177 -2.84 7.08 -13.55
CA THR A 177 -2.48 8.14 -12.61
C THR A 177 -2.67 7.74 -11.15
N ASP A 178 -3.55 6.78 -10.87
CA ASP A 178 -3.82 6.25 -9.52
C ASP A 178 -3.66 4.71 -9.51
N MET A 179 -2.69 4.23 -8.72
CA MET A 179 -2.45 2.81 -8.42
C MET A 179 -2.59 2.51 -6.93
N SER A 180 -3.21 3.43 -6.16
CA SER A 180 -3.38 3.20 -4.74
C SER A 180 -4.17 1.92 -4.47
N ASN A 181 -3.77 1.17 -3.45
CA ASN A 181 -4.38 -0.09 -3.04
C ASN A 181 -4.42 -1.20 -4.12
N MET A 182 -3.75 -1.07 -5.28
CA MET A 182 -3.92 -1.99 -6.42
C MET A 182 -3.72 -3.46 -6.04
N PHE A 183 -2.73 -3.77 -5.22
CA PHE A 183 -2.42 -5.11 -4.70
C PHE A 183 -2.54 -5.20 -3.18
N PHE A 184 -3.35 -4.33 -2.58
CA PHE A 184 -3.57 -4.32 -1.13
C PHE A 184 -4.13 -5.67 -0.67
N GLY A 185 -3.38 -6.40 0.19
CA GLY A 185 -3.80 -7.72 0.65
C GLY A 185 -3.72 -8.85 -0.40
N ALA A 186 -3.10 -8.62 -1.57
CA ALA A 186 -2.81 -9.67 -2.56
C ALA A 186 -1.60 -10.50 -2.08
N LEU A 187 -1.84 -11.43 -1.14
CA LEU A 187 -0.79 -12.10 -0.35
C LEU A 187 0.19 -12.88 -1.22
N ASP A 188 -0.30 -13.55 -2.28
CA ASP A 188 0.48 -14.43 -3.16
C ASP A 188 1.12 -13.67 -4.34
N PHE A 189 0.78 -12.38 -4.55
CA PHE A 189 1.26 -11.62 -5.72
C PHE A 189 2.77 -11.42 -5.68
N ASN A 190 3.48 -11.95 -6.69
CA ASN A 190 4.91 -11.80 -6.85
C ASN A 190 5.35 -11.88 -8.32
N GLN A 191 4.58 -11.34 -9.25
CA GLN A 191 4.93 -11.32 -10.67
C GLN A 191 5.83 -10.14 -11.04
N ASN A 192 6.61 -10.33 -12.11
CA ASN A 192 7.49 -9.28 -12.61
C ASN A 192 6.68 -8.15 -13.28
N ILE A 193 6.71 -6.99 -12.65
CA ILE A 193 6.06 -5.76 -13.13
C ILE A 193 7.08 -4.62 -13.29
N ASN A 194 8.34 -4.96 -13.52
CA ASN A 194 9.35 -3.97 -13.84
C ASN A 194 9.15 -3.46 -15.27
N THR A 195 9.43 -2.19 -15.52
CA THR A 195 9.28 -1.61 -16.85
C THR A 195 10.41 -2.05 -17.77
N ASP A 196 10.06 -2.33 -19.03
CA ASP A 196 10.98 -2.44 -20.17
C ASP A 196 11.02 -1.15 -21.00
N GLY A 197 10.35 -0.10 -20.52
CA GLY A 197 10.18 1.19 -21.20
C GLY A 197 8.86 1.31 -21.97
N VAL A 198 8.09 0.24 -22.13
CA VAL A 198 6.77 0.20 -22.80
C VAL A 198 5.69 -0.27 -21.83
N SER A 199 5.87 -1.48 -21.29
CA SER A 199 4.99 -2.05 -20.29
C SER A 199 5.31 -1.47 -18.91
N TRP A 200 4.36 -1.48 -18.00
CA TRP A 200 4.52 -0.98 -16.61
C TRP A 200 5.24 0.38 -16.49
N ASN A 201 5.01 1.25 -17.48
CA ASN A 201 5.50 2.62 -17.40
C ASN A 201 4.64 3.44 -16.42
N VAL A 202 5.16 3.64 -15.20
CA VAL A 202 4.48 4.33 -14.10
C VAL A 202 4.75 5.84 -14.07
N SER A 203 5.31 6.42 -15.14
CA SER A 203 5.77 7.82 -15.15
C SER A 203 4.67 8.87 -14.96
N ASN A 204 3.40 8.50 -15.16
CA ASN A 204 2.25 9.37 -14.92
C ASN A 204 1.54 9.09 -13.59
N VAL A 205 1.97 8.09 -12.82
CA VAL A 205 1.35 7.75 -11.54
C VAL A 205 1.69 8.80 -10.50
N THR A 206 0.66 9.36 -9.88
CA THR A 206 0.78 10.36 -8.81
C THR A 206 0.51 9.79 -7.43
N ASN A 207 -0.27 8.70 -7.33
CA ASN A 207 -0.67 8.07 -6.08
C ASN A 207 -0.37 6.56 -6.10
N MET A 208 0.53 6.13 -5.20
CA MET A 208 0.88 4.73 -4.96
C MET A 208 0.57 4.30 -3.51
N SER A 209 -0.28 5.06 -2.79
CA SER A 209 -0.55 4.75 -1.38
C SER A 209 -1.08 3.33 -1.21
N ASN A 210 -0.52 2.60 -0.24
CA ASN A 210 -0.88 1.22 0.13
C ASN A 210 -0.83 0.20 -1.03
N MET A 211 -0.17 0.50 -2.17
CA MET A 211 -0.25 -0.34 -3.37
C MET A 211 0.11 -1.81 -3.12
N PHE A 212 1.13 -2.08 -2.29
CA PHE A 212 1.55 -3.43 -1.90
C PHE A 212 1.34 -3.74 -0.42
N GLN A 213 0.52 -2.94 0.28
CA GLN A 213 0.28 -3.19 1.70
C GLN A 213 -0.29 -4.61 1.89
N PHE A 214 0.32 -5.40 2.78
CA PHE A 214 0.03 -6.81 3.04
C PHE A 214 0.31 -7.77 1.86
N ALA A 215 0.87 -7.35 0.74
CA ALA A 215 1.32 -8.26 -0.32
C ALA A 215 2.59 -8.99 0.14
N SER A 216 2.42 -9.97 1.03
CA SER A 216 3.51 -10.56 1.83
C SER A 216 4.56 -11.32 1.00
N ALA A 217 4.18 -11.85 -0.18
CA ALA A 217 5.10 -12.54 -1.08
C ALA A 217 5.85 -11.61 -2.03
N PHE A 218 5.41 -10.34 -2.18
CA PHE A 218 5.98 -9.44 -3.19
C PHE A 218 7.44 -9.09 -2.90
N ASN A 219 8.34 -9.45 -3.82
CA ASN A 219 9.78 -9.12 -3.77
C ASN A 219 10.41 -8.99 -5.16
N GLN A 220 9.68 -8.43 -6.11
CA GLN A 220 10.17 -8.26 -7.48
C GLN A 220 11.04 -7.00 -7.64
N ASN A 221 11.86 -7.01 -8.69
CA ASN A 221 12.65 -5.85 -9.07
C ASN A 221 11.75 -4.77 -9.71
N ILE A 222 11.71 -3.60 -9.12
CA ILE A 222 10.98 -2.42 -9.61
C ILE A 222 11.89 -1.19 -9.70
N SER A 223 13.19 -1.42 -9.80
CA SER A 223 14.22 -0.37 -9.82
C SER A 223 14.14 0.57 -11.04
N ALA A 224 13.57 0.09 -12.16
CA ALA A 224 13.43 0.90 -13.37
C ALA A 224 12.17 1.79 -13.37
N TRP A 225 11.33 1.76 -12.34
CA TRP A 225 10.15 2.62 -12.28
C TRP A 225 10.54 4.11 -12.21
N ASN A 226 9.94 4.91 -13.08
CA ASN A 226 10.05 6.36 -13.01
C ASN A 226 8.99 6.92 -12.05
N THR A 227 9.40 7.25 -10.84
CA THR A 227 8.53 7.74 -9.77
C THR A 227 8.45 9.27 -9.67
N ALA A 228 8.96 10.00 -10.66
CA ALA A 228 9.11 11.46 -10.58
C ALA A 228 7.79 12.23 -10.40
N ALA A 229 6.65 11.66 -10.81
CA ALA A 229 5.33 12.27 -10.63
C ALA A 229 4.63 11.89 -9.32
N VAL A 230 5.17 10.90 -8.57
CA VAL A 230 4.49 10.37 -7.39
C VAL A 230 4.57 11.38 -6.24
N THR A 231 3.40 11.71 -5.68
CA THR A 231 3.26 12.61 -4.53
C THR A 231 2.91 11.90 -3.24
N ASN A 232 2.29 10.72 -3.33
CA ASN A 232 1.86 9.94 -2.16
C ASN A 232 2.39 8.50 -2.24
N MET A 233 3.24 8.12 -1.27
CA MET A 233 3.78 6.77 -1.07
C MET A 233 3.41 6.20 0.30
N SER A 234 2.40 6.77 0.98
CA SER A 234 2.00 6.31 2.31
C SER A 234 1.62 4.82 2.29
N GLY A 235 2.13 4.05 3.22
CA GLY A 235 1.85 2.63 3.35
C GLY A 235 2.25 1.74 2.17
N LEU A 236 3.00 2.23 1.18
CA LEU A 236 3.30 1.54 -0.09
C LEU A 236 3.74 0.08 0.10
N PHE A 237 4.65 -0.18 1.03
CA PHE A 237 5.15 -1.52 1.38
C PHE A 237 4.81 -1.93 2.82
N ARG A 238 3.76 -1.33 3.39
CA ARG A 238 3.37 -1.67 4.76
C ARG A 238 3.02 -3.14 4.86
N SER A 239 3.69 -3.86 5.79
CA SER A 239 3.52 -5.30 6.00
C SER A 239 3.82 -6.17 4.76
N THR A 240 4.59 -5.66 3.80
CA THR A 240 5.13 -6.44 2.68
C THR A 240 6.40 -7.13 3.14
N THR A 241 6.24 -8.24 3.86
CA THR A 241 7.29 -8.84 4.70
C THR A 241 8.49 -9.39 3.94
N ALA A 242 8.31 -9.80 2.68
CA ALA A 242 9.39 -10.33 1.83
C ALA A 242 10.15 -9.24 1.07
N PHE A 243 9.61 -8.01 0.96
CA PHE A 243 10.17 -6.99 0.08
C PHE A 243 11.53 -6.49 0.54
N ASN A 244 12.52 -6.66 -0.31
CA ASN A 244 13.86 -6.09 -0.18
C ASN A 244 14.43 -5.71 -1.56
N GLY A 245 13.59 -5.30 -2.51
CA GLY A 245 13.97 -4.86 -3.84
C GLY A 245 14.73 -3.53 -3.83
N ASN A 246 15.70 -3.37 -4.75
CA ASN A 246 16.43 -2.12 -4.88
C ASN A 246 15.54 -1.00 -5.45
N ILE A 247 15.38 0.07 -4.68
CA ILE A 247 14.61 1.27 -5.01
C ILE A 247 15.46 2.56 -4.83
N SER A 248 16.78 2.43 -4.76
CA SER A 248 17.71 3.54 -4.56
C SER A 248 17.67 4.59 -5.66
N SER A 249 17.28 4.18 -6.88
CA SER A 249 17.17 5.05 -8.06
C SER A 249 15.86 5.84 -8.15
N TRP A 250 14.90 5.59 -7.27
CA TRP A 250 13.61 6.26 -7.34
C TRP A 250 13.74 7.78 -7.13
N ASN A 251 13.06 8.55 -7.97
CA ASN A 251 12.95 9.99 -7.77
C ASN A 251 11.80 10.30 -6.82
N THR A 252 12.14 10.74 -5.61
CA THR A 252 11.20 11.05 -4.53
C THR A 252 10.95 12.55 -4.35
N ALA A 253 11.45 13.40 -5.25
CA ALA A 253 11.45 14.85 -5.08
C ALA A 253 10.04 15.47 -4.98
N ALA A 254 9.01 14.83 -5.54
CA ALA A 254 7.62 15.28 -5.47
C ALA A 254 6.83 14.68 -4.30
N VAL A 255 7.40 13.69 -3.58
CA VAL A 255 6.68 12.96 -2.53
C VAL A 255 6.48 13.85 -1.30
N THR A 256 5.24 13.98 -0.88
CA THR A 256 4.85 14.76 0.32
C THR A 256 4.46 13.89 1.51
N ASP A 257 4.06 12.63 1.27
CA ASP A 257 3.61 11.69 2.30
C ASP A 257 4.32 10.34 2.17
N MET A 258 5.10 9.98 3.20
CA MET A 258 5.78 8.69 3.35
C MET A 258 5.34 7.95 4.63
N ASN A 259 4.19 8.35 5.20
CA ASN A 259 3.65 7.74 6.40
C ASN A 259 3.54 6.21 6.24
N SER A 260 4.08 5.47 7.20
CA SER A 260 4.00 4.00 7.27
C SER A 260 4.56 3.26 6.05
N MET A 261 5.36 3.89 5.18
CA MET A 261 5.80 3.31 3.89
C MET A 261 6.43 1.92 4.03
N PHE A 262 7.23 1.70 5.07
CA PHE A 262 7.89 0.43 5.37
C PHE A 262 7.47 -0.15 6.74
N HIS A 263 6.32 0.26 7.25
CA HIS A 263 5.82 -0.26 8.52
C HIS A 263 5.67 -1.79 8.43
N SER A 264 6.33 -2.53 9.31
CA SER A 264 6.35 -4.00 9.33
C SER A 264 6.89 -4.67 8.04
N ALA A 265 7.65 -3.95 7.21
CA ALA A 265 8.40 -4.51 6.10
C ALA A 265 9.67 -5.19 6.65
N SER A 266 9.52 -6.43 7.13
CA SER A 266 10.51 -7.08 8.00
C SER A 266 11.84 -7.39 7.32
N ALA A 267 11.85 -7.59 5.99
CA ALA A 267 13.07 -7.87 5.23
C ALA A 267 13.76 -6.62 4.66
N PHE A 268 13.08 -5.45 4.67
CA PHE A 268 13.56 -4.27 3.96
C PHE A 268 14.83 -3.67 4.60
N ASN A 269 15.92 -3.59 3.82
CA ASN A 269 17.19 -2.97 4.21
C ASN A 269 17.98 -2.42 3.00
N GLN A 270 17.31 -1.83 2.01
CA GLN A 270 17.99 -1.25 0.86
C GLN A 270 18.47 0.17 1.13
N ASP A 271 19.56 0.56 0.46
CA ASP A 271 20.10 1.93 0.52
C ASP A 271 19.13 2.92 -0.13
N ILE A 272 18.60 3.82 0.68
CA ILE A 272 17.70 4.92 0.30
C ILE A 272 18.23 6.28 0.75
N GLY A 273 19.51 6.35 1.14
CA GLY A 273 20.16 7.56 1.65
C GLY A 273 20.18 8.72 0.65
N ASN A 274 20.11 8.42 -0.65
CA ASN A 274 20.09 9.43 -1.71
C ASN A 274 18.70 9.96 -2.08
N TRP A 275 17.64 9.51 -1.41
CA TRP A 275 16.30 10.02 -1.68
C TRP A 275 16.17 11.52 -1.37
N ASN A 276 15.52 12.26 -2.26
CA ASN A 276 15.17 13.65 -1.98
C ASN A 276 13.88 13.71 -1.15
N THR A 277 14.02 14.04 0.13
CA THR A 277 12.92 14.09 1.10
C THR A 277 12.43 15.52 1.38
N ALA A 278 12.93 16.52 0.64
CA ALA A 278 12.68 17.93 0.94
C ALA A 278 11.20 18.35 0.88
N ALA A 279 10.36 17.63 0.14
CA ALA A 279 8.92 17.91 0.06
C ALA A 279 8.09 17.15 1.12
N VAL A 280 8.68 16.19 1.83
CA VAL A 280 7.95 15.31 2.76
C VAL A 280 7.50 16.06 4.00
N THR A 281 6.24 15.91 4.37
CA THR A 281 5.63 16.53 5.56
C THR A 281 5.23 15.53 6.64
N ASP A 282 4.99 14.27 6.28
CA ASP A 282 4.63 13.19 7.22
C ASP A 282 5.53 11.96 7.02
N MET A 283 6.28 11.58 8.08
CA MET A 283 7.10 10.38 8.16
C MET A 283 6.65 9.46 9.32
N ARG A 284 5.44 9.66 9.82
CA ARG A 284 4.90 8.86 10.93
C ARG A 284 5.00 7.36 10.62
N ALA A 285 5.54 6.59 11.58
CA ALA A 285 5.62 5.14 11.51
C ALA A 285 6.35 4.58 10.26
N MET A 286 7.18 5.40 9.57
CA MET A 286 7.78 5.01 8.28
C MET A 286 8.55 3.68 8.36
N PHE A 287 9.30 3.46 9.43
CA PHE A 287 10.05 2.23 9.68
C PHE A 287 9.57 1.49 10.95
N GLN A 288 8.34 1.74 11.37
CA GLN A 288 7.79 1.06 12.55
C GLN A 288 7.81 -0.47 12.33
N ASN A 289 8.40 -1.22 13.28
CA ASN A 289 8.55 -2.67 13.19
C ASN A 289 9.21 -3.15 11.87
N ALA A 290 10.19 -2.40 11.35
CA ALA A 290 11.06 -2.81 10.25
C ALA A 290 12.42 -3.27 10.79
N PRO A 291 12.54 -4.48 11.32
CA PRO A 291 13.68 -4.92 12.13
C PRO A 291 15.00 -5.05 11.36
N ALA A 292 14.95 -5.21 10.04
CA ALA A 292 16.16 -5.30 9.24
C ALA A 292 16.75 -3.93 8.88
N PHE A 293 15.93 -2.85 8.92
CA PHE A 293 16.35 -1.55 8.39
C PHE A 293 17.41 -0.88 9.26
N ASN A 294 18.59 -0.65 8.67
CA ASN A 294 19.71 0.07 9.31
C ASN A 294 20.60 0.81 8.29
N GLN A 295 20.02 1.43 7.26
CA GLN A 295 20.77 2.18 6.27
C GLN A 295 20.99 3.63 6.70
N ASP A 296 22.07 4.23 6.19
CA ASP A 296 22.39 5.64 6.45
C ASP A 296 21.39 6.57 5.73
N ILE A 297 20.63 7.32 6.52
CA ILE A 297 19.66 8.34 6.09
C ILE A 297 19.97 9.71 6.68
N GLY A 298 21.19 9.91 7.20
CA GLY A 298 21.63 11.14 7.83
C GLY A 298 21.60 12.36 6.92
N ASN A 299 21.66 12.17 5.61
CA ASN A 299 21.60 13.23 4.61
C ASN A 299 20.18 13.62 4.17
N TRP A 300 19.14 12.99 4.70
CA TRP A 300 17.77 13.38 4.36
C TRP A 300 17.45 14.80 4.79
N ASN A 301 16.82 15.57 3.91
CA ASN A 301 16.26 16.87 4.26
C ASN A 301 14.87 16.68 4.87
N VAL A 302 14.78 16.78 6.19
CA VAL A 302 13.52 16.63 6.95
C VAL A 302 12.92 17.97 7.40
N SER A 303 13.44 19.10 6.91
CA SER A 303 13.08 20.45 7.36
C SER A 303 11.61 20.84 7.12
N ASN A 304 10.85 20.06 6.38
CA ASN A 304 9.40 20.24 6.21
C ASN A 304 8.55 19.21 6.95
N VAL A 305 9.17 18.23 7.61
CA VAL A 305 8.44 17.19 8.34
C VAL A 305 7.83 17.77 9.61
N THR A 306 6.55 17.50 9.81
CA THR A 306 5.79 17.92 11.00
C THR A 306 5.47 16.77 11.95
N ASN A 307 5.48 15.54 11.47
CA ASN A 307 5.13 14.35 12.25
C ASN A 307 6.15 13.23 12.05
N MET A 308 6.84 12.84 13.12
CA MET A 308 7.78 11.71 13.16
C MET A 308 7.36 10.65 14.19
N SER A 309 6.08 10.66 14.62
CA SER A 309 5.63 9.72 15.65
C SER A 309 5.85 8.26 15.21
N ALA A 310 6.35 7.45 16.13
CA ALA A 310 6.64 6.03 15.94
C ALA A 310 7.58 5.68 14.76
N MET A 311 8.35 6.65 14.20
CA MET A 311 9.14 6.43 12.99
C MET A 311 10.09 5.24 13.07
N PHE A 312 10.76 5.05 14.21
CA PHE A 312 11.69 3.95 14.49
C PHE A 312 11.23 3.05 15.65
N TYR A 313 9.95 3.06 15.98
CA TYR A 313 9.41 2.14 16.98
C TYR A 313 9.61 0.69 16.51
N SER A 314 10.33 -0.14 17.27
CA SER A 314 10.51 -1.55 16.91
C SER A 314 10.90 -2.39 18.11
N ARG A 315 10.19 -3.51 18.34
CA ARG A 315 10.52 -4.46 19.41
C ARG A 315 11.76 -5.31 19.13
N THR A 316 12.23 -5.33 17.87
CA THR A 316 13.44 -6.01 17.42
C THR A 316 14.25 -5.04 16.56
N PRO A 317 14.78 -3.97 17.17
CA PRO A 317 15.35 -2.85 16.41
C PRO A 317 16.75 -3.19 15.89
N SER A 318 17.07 -2.66 14.69
CA SER A 318 18.44 -2.58 14.19
C SER A 318 18.91 -1.17 13.92
N PHE A 319 17.98 -0.20 13.77
CA PHE A 319 18.31 1.17 13.37
C PHE A 319 19.09 1.89 14.47
N ASN A 320 20.35 2.26 14.17
CA ASN A 320 21.22 3.06 15.03
C ASN A 320 22.17 3.94 14.20
N GLN A 321 21.72 4.47 13.06
CA GLN A 321 22.50 5.39 12.22
C GLN A 321 22.42 6.83 12.73
N TYR A 322 23.45 7.62 12.42
CA TYR A 322 23.51 9.02 12.86
C TYR A 322 22.54 9.90 12.09
N ILE A 323 21.63 10.56 12.80
CA ILE A 323 20.63 11.51 12.28
C ILE A 323 20.66 12.85 13.05
N GLY A 324 21.74 13.12 13.79
CA GLY A 324 21.87 14.34 14.59
C GLY A 324 21.93 15.64 13.77
N ASN A 325 22.19 15.55 12.46
CA ASN A 325 22.17 16.69 11.54
C ASN A 325 20.78 17.03 10.98
N TRP A 326 19.75 16.29 11.32
CA TRP A 326 18.40 16.57 10.84
C TRP A 326 17.88 17.91 11.38
N ASP A 327 17.36 18.75 10.49
CA ASP A 327 16.57 19.93 10.87
C ASP A 327 15.15 19.51 11.23
N VAL A 328 14.90 19.32 12.54
CA VAL A 328 13.59 18.90 13.07
C VAL A 328 12.77 20.10 13.58
N SER A 329 13.17 21.32 13.25
CA SER A 329 12.58 22.55 13.79
C SER A 329 11.08 22.73 13.51
N LYS A 330 10.51 22.02 12.50
CA LYS A 330 9.07 22.04 12.23
C LYS A 330 8.30 20.85 12.82
N VAL A 331 8.99 19.90 13.44
CA VAL A 331 8.32 18.73 14.01
C VAL A 331 7.51 19.12 15.23
N THR A 332 6.24 18.72 15.24
CA THR A 332 5.32 18.95 16.35
C THR A 332 5.02 17.69 17.15
N ASN A 333 5.23 16.51 16.57
CA ASN A 333 4.91 15.22 17.19
C ASN A 333 6.05 14.22 17.04
N MET A 334 6.66 13.83 18.17
CA MET A 334 7.69 12.79 18.27
C MET A 334 7.25 11.62 19.17
N THR A 335 5.94 11.45 19.39
CA THR A 335 5.38 10.38 20.22
C THR A 335 5.94 9.02 19.81
N SER A 336 6.52 8.26 20.76
CA SER A 336 7.04 6.91 20.55
C SER A 336 8.12 6.77 19.45
N MET A 337 8.79 7.86 19.02
CA MET A 337 9.69 7.85 17.86
C MET A 337 10.75 6.76 17.94
N PHE A 338 11.36 6.55 19.10
CA PHE A 338 12.38 5.53 19.34
C PHE A 338 11.93 4.46 20.35
N ARG A 339 10.64 4.34 20.60
CA ARG A 339 10.14 3.37 21.60
C ARG A 339 10.57 1.95 21.26
N PHE A 340 11.10 1.20 22.23
CA PHE A 340 11.71 -0.14 22.09
C PHE A 340 12.94 -0.20 21.17
N SER A 341 13.49 0.94 20.76
CA SER A 341 14.66 1.03 19.88
C SER A 341 15.96 0.80 20.65
N SER A 342 17.03 0.35 19.97
CA SER A 342 18.41 0.38 20.46
C SER A 342 19.15 1.66 20.09
N TYR A 343 18.43 2.69 19.67
CA TYR A 343 19.00 3.95 19.23
C TYR A 343 19.79 4.64 20.36
N ASN A 344 21.05 5.00 20.08
CA ASN A 344 21.93 5.70 21.01
C ASN A 344 22.92 6.65 20.31
N GLN A 345 22.49 7.32 19.21
CA GLN A 345 23.32 8.33 18.57
C GLN A 345 23.00 9.73 19.11
N ASP A 346 23.97 10.64 18.98
CA ASP A 346 23.84 12.02 19.44
C ASP A 346 22.77 12.79 18.65
N ILE A 347 21.80 13.34 19.36
CA ILE A 347 20.71 14.21 18.88
C ILE A 347 20.56 15.47 19.72
N GLY A 348 21.58 15.81 20.52
CA GLY A 348 21.55 16.95 21.42
C GLY A 348 21.36 18.30 20.71
N ASN A 349 21.74 18.41 19.45
CA ASN A 349 21.61 19.63 18.64
C ASN A 349 20.23 19.79 17.97
N TRP A 350 19.30 18.87 18.14
CA TRP A 350 17.97 19.02 17.57
C TRP A 350 17.21 20.24 18.14
N ASP A 351 16.69 21.08 17.27
CA ASP A 351 15.73 22.12 17.65
C ASP A 351 14.33 21.49 17.81
N VAL A 352 13.96 21.20 19.07
CA VAL A 352 12.67 20.61 19.42
C VAL A 352 11.65 21.64 19.94
N SER A 353 11.94 22.91 19.76
CA SER A 353 11.15 24.03 20.34
C SER A 353 9.68 24.06 19.87
N ASN A 354 9.35 23.46 18.74
CA ASN A 354 7.96 23.34 18.23
C ASN A 354 7.26 22.02 18.61
N VAL A 355 7.96 21.11 19.29
CA VAL A 355 7.36 19.80 19.65
C VAL A 355 6.34 19.98 20.78
N THR A 356 5.15 19.44 20.59
CA THR A 356 4.06 19.43 21.57
C THR A 356 3.87 18.10 22.27
N SER A 357 4.30 16.99 21.66
CA SER A 357 4.22 15.65 22.27
C SER A 357 5.51 14.86 22.07
N MET A 358 6.08 14.39 23.18
CA MET A 358 7.20 13.45 23.26
C MET A 358 6.81 12.21 24.08
N SER A 359 5.50 11.93 24.21
CA SER A 359 5.02 10.76 24.98
C SER A 359 5.70 9.48 24.51
N GLN A 360 6.28 8.73 25.45
CA GLN A 360 6.95 7.45 25.21
C GLN A 360 8.12 7.50 24.20
N MET A 361 8.69 8.67 23.89
CA MET A 361 9.69 8.83 22.83
C MET A 361 10.87 7.87 22.97
N PHE A 362 11.37 7.68 24.19
CA PHE A 362 12.46 6.75 24.52
C PHE A 362 12.00 5.61 25.44
N ALA A 363 10.72 5.32 25.52
CA ALA A 363 10.25 4.23 26.36
C ALA A 363 10.81 2.88 25.91
N ASN A 364 11.35 2.10 26.87
CA ASN A 364 12.02 0.83 26.60
C ASN A 364 13.27 0.92 25.68
N THR A 365 13.92 2.11 25.59
CA THR A 365 15.24 2.24 24.95
C THR A 365 16.31 1.95 25.98
N VAL A 366 16.76 0.70 26.03
CA VAL A 366 17.68 0.24 27.08
C VAL A 366 19.11 0.78 26.96
N GLU A 367 19.48 1.36 25.81
CA GLU A 367 20.82 1.86 25.50
C GLU A 367 20.93 3.39 25.45
N PHE A 368 19.80 4.11 25.32
CA PHE A 368 19.82 5.56 25.10
C PHE A 368 20.33 6.31 26.36
N ASN A 369 21.42 7.06 26.20
CA ASN A 369 21.98 7.92 27.25
C ASN A 369 22.72 9.14 26.65
N GLN A 370 22.23 9.73 25.56
CA GLN A 370 22.83 10.91 24.96
C GLN A 370 22.39 12.19 25.66
N ASP A 371 23.26 13.21 25.63
CA ASP A 371 22.99 14.51 26.24
C ASP A 371 21.92 15.26 25.45
N ILE A 372 20.78 15.50 26.09
CA ILE A 372 19.64 16.27 25.61
C ILE A 372 19.28 17.43 26.53
N SER A 373 20.20 17.82 27.38
CA SER A 373 20.02 18.93 28.36
C SER A 373 19.74 20.28 27.71
N GLY A 374 20.23 20.44 26.46
CA GLY A 374 20.03 21.65 25.65
C GLY A 374 18.68 21.77 24.95
N TRP A 375 17.81 20.75 25.02
CA TRP A 375 16.52 20.80 24.35
C TRP A 375 15.58 21.87 24.97
N ASP A 376 14.99 22.70 24.12
CA ASP A 376 13.87 23.58 24.52
C ASP A 376 12.55 22.81 24.46
N VAL A 377 12.09 22.37 25.63
CA VAL A 377 10.82 21.63 25.78
C VAL A 377 9.67 22.53 26.26
N SER A 378 9.82 23.85 26.17
CA SER A 378 8.85 24.81 26.73
C SER A 378 7.46 24.74 26.09
N ASN A 379 7.33 24.21 24.87
CA ASN A 379 6.04 23.98 24.17
C ASN A 379 5.49 22.58 24.35
N VAL A 380 6.20 21.67 25.02
CA VAL A 380 5.74 20.30 25.21
C VAL A 380 4.59 20.24 26.20
N ILE A 381 3.51 19.56 25.80
CA ILE A 381 2.29 19.36 26.61
C ILE A 381 2.27 17.97 27.23
N ASN A 382 2.81 16.97 26.52
CA ASN A 382 2.78 15.56 26.96
C ASN A 382 4.15 14.92 26.85
N ILE A 383 4.70 14.46 28.01
CA ILE A 383 5.94 13.69 28.12
C ILE A 383 5.70 12.36 28.86
N SER A 384 4.44 11.89 28.94
CA SER A 384 4.10 10.65 29.64
C SER A 384 4.92 9.46 29.14
N GLY A 385 5.50 8.72 30.06
CA GLY A 385 6.33 7.55 29.77
C GLY A 385 7.60 7.82 28.95
N MET A 386 8.06 9.07 28.78
CA MET A 386 9.15 9.41 27.86
C MET A 386 10.39 8.56 28.06
N PHE A 387 10.77 8.28 29.30
CA PHE A 387 11.91 7.45 29.68
C PHE A 387 11.50 6.18 30.44
N SER A 388 10.26 5.76 30.32
CA SER A 388 9.79 4.52 30.97
C SER A 388 10.63 3.34 30.50
N ASN A 389 11.21 2.56 31.46
CA ASN A 389 12.15 1.46 31.19
C ASN A 389 13.40 1.86 30.38
N ALA A 390 13.79 3.12 30.34
CA ALA A 390 15.08 3.57 29.78
C ALA A 390 16.20 3.28 30.79
N ALA A 391 16.68 2.04 30.80
CA ALA A 391 17.45 1.47 31.89
C ALA A 391 18.77 2.18 32.22
N VAL A 392 19.41 2.82 31.21
CA VAL A 392 20.73 3.49 31.38
C VAL A 392 20.66 5.01 31.33
N PHE A 393 19.50 5.59 30.99
CA PHE A 393 19.35 7.03 30.86
C PHE A 393 19.62 7.74 32.19
N ASN A 394 20.58 8.67 32.20
CA ASN A 394 20.97 9.45 33.38
C ASN A 394 21.53 10.83 33.02
N GLN A 395 21.00 11.55 32.04
CA GLN A 395 21.43 12.86 31.65
C GLN A 395 20.75 13.96 32.49
N ASP A 396 21.45 15.08 32.75
CA ASP A 396 20.92 16.20 33.52
C ASP A 396 19.91 17.01 32.69
N ILE A 397 18.63 16.82 32.98
CA ILE A 397 17.50 17.55 32.38
C ILE A 397 16.82 18.49 33.38
N GLY A 398 17.46 18.82 34.48
CA GLY A 398 16.92 19.68 35.52
C GLY A 398 16.64 21.12 35.07
N ASN A 399 17.21 21.56 33.96
CA ASN A 399 16.98 22.89 33.38
C ASN A 399 15.82 22.94 32.36
N TRP A 400 15.13 21.84 32.10
CA TRP A 400 14.00 21.84 31.19
C TRP A 400 12.84 22.70 31.70
N ASN A 401 12.35 23.64 30.87
CA ASN A 401 11.14 24.38 31.18
C ASN A 401 9.90 23.52 30.88
N VAL A 402 9.35 22.89 31.90
CA VAL A 402 8.19 21.98 31.80
C VAL A 402 6.88 22.65 32.25
N SER A 403 6.80 23.97 32.26
CA SER A 403 5.64 24.73 32.78
C SER A 403 4.34 24.46 31.99
N ASN A 404 4.43 24.06 30.71
CA ASN A 404 3.28 23.74 29.87
C ASN A 404 2.92 22.25 29.86
N VAL A 405 3.72 21.41 30.52
CA VAL A 405 3.46 19.97 30.55
C VAL A 405 2.27 19.65 31.46
N THR A 406 1.29 18.97 30.92
CA THR A 406 0.07 18.55 31.64
C THR A 406 0.04 17.06 31.97
N ASP A 407 0.89 16.25 31.29
CA ASP A 407 0.95 14.80 31.50
C ASP A 407 2.40 14.31 31.66
N PHE A 408 2.74 13.91 32.88
CA PHE A 408 4.01 13.31 33.29
C PHE A 408 3.88 11.84 33.65
N ALA A 409 2.71 11.22 33.42
CA ALA A 409 2.43 9.87 33.90
C ALA A 409 3.57 8.90 33.50
N THR A 410 4.09 8.16 34.46
CA THR A 410 5.12 7.13 34.25
C THR A 410 6.42 7.56 33.55
N MET A 411 6.75 8.88 33.51
CA MET A 411 7.89 9.42 32.76
C MET A 411 9.20 8.66 33.02
N PHE A 412 9.49 8.30 34.27
CA PHE A 412 10.68 7.57 34.69
C PHE A 412 10.38 6.18 35.28
N PHE A 413 9.20 5.60 34.97
CA PHE A 413 8.87 4.27 35.48
C PHE A 413 9.95 3.26 35.07
N GLU A 414 10.55 2.59 36.08
CA GLU A 414 11.68 1.66 35.87
C GLU A 414 12.92 2.23 35.13
N ALA A 415 13.16 3.53 35.15
CA ALA A 415 14.40 4.15 34.69
C ALA A 415 15.51 3.96 35.74
N LEU A 416 16.08 2.77 35.82
CA LEU A 416 16.87 2.27 36.95
C LEU A 416 18.13 3.09 37.26
N LYS A 417 18.72 3.79 36.30
CA LYS A 417 19.95 4.59 36.46
C LYS A 417 19.68 6.07 36.68
N PHE A 418 18.44 6.53 36.41
CA PHE A 418 18.14 7.94 36.51
C PHE A 418 18.25 8.45 37.98
N ASN A 419 19.16 9.37 38.21
CA ASN A 419 19.45 9.91 39.53
C ASN A 419 19.88 11.40 39.45
N GLN A 420 19.20 12.19 38.65
CA GLN A 420 19.51 13.60 38.46
C GLN A 420 18.61 14.53 39.35
N ASP A 421 19.14 15.66 39.72
CA ASP A 421 18.39 16.68 40.47
C ASP A 421 17.42 17.45 39.56
N LEU A 422 16.13 17.29 39.80
CA LEU A 422 15.04 17.97 39.06
C LEU A 422 14.42 19.14 39.87
N SER A 423 15.05 19.60 40.92
CA SER A 423 14.52 20.65 41.81
C SER A 423 14.80 22.08 41.34
N ARG A 424 15.37 22.28 40.18
CA ARG A 424 15.81 23.59 39.64
C ARG A 424 14.71 24.29 38.86
#